data_ca2fa73b85d4492ba604f142c915bc66
#
_entry.id   ca2fa73b85d4492ba604f142c915bc66
#
_cell.length_a   1.000
_cell.length_b   1.000
_cell.length_c   1.000
_cell.angle_alpha   90.00
_cell.angle_beta   90.00
_cell.angle_gamma   90.00
#
_symmetry.space_group_name_H-M   'P 1'
#
loop_
_entity.id
_entity.type
_entity.pdbx_description
1 polymer ?
#
loop_
_entity_poly.entity_id
_entity_poly.type
_entity_poly.pdbx_seq_one_letter_code
_entity_poly.pdbx_strand_id
1 'polypeptide(L)'
;MSKPIKELILAAYTERFKGVDNALLIDVRGIAANDNNNLRLGLAKKDIRITVVKNTLARKAFAGTGLEQLTTAAIGPTAIAWGAESVVDVARELTDWARKIEDLELKAAVLDGELFEGEEGVKRLSTFPTKGEAQAKVVQLFLSPASNVVGAAKAPGSNILGIIKELQDRLEKGETITKAG
;
A
#
# COMPACT_ATOMS: atom_id res chain seq x y z
N MET A 1 19.99 17.38 25.30
CA MET A 1 19.57 18.40 24.33
C MET A 1 19.11 19.65 25.07
N SER A 2 19.57 20.83 24.66
CA SER A 2 19.13 22.10 25.22
C SER A 2 17.68 22.43 24.84
N LYS A 3 17.02 23.28 25.62
CA LYS A 3 15.61 23.67 25.38
C LYS A 3 15.38 24.27 23.97
N PRO A 4 16.23 25.22 23.49
CA PRO A 4 16.04 25.82 22.16
C PRO A 4 16.16 24.81 21.03
N ILE A 5 17.05 23.80 21.12
CA ILE A 5 17.15 22.75 20.10
C ILE A 5 15.89 21.90 20.03
N LYS A 6 15.27 21.60 21.18
CA LYS A 6 14.01 20.83 21.20
C LYS A 6 12.88 21.63 20.55
N GLU A 7 12.81 22.92 20.74
CA GLU A 7 11.83 23.82 20.14
C GLU A 7 11.99 23.88 18.61
N LEU A 8 13.24 23.98 18.12
CA LEU A 8 13.52 23.93 16.68
C LEU A 8 13.11 22.60 16.05
N ILE A 9 13.41 21.47 16.70
CA ILE A 9 13.01 20.16 16.19
C ILE A 9 11.48 20.02 16.18
N LEU A 10 10.82 20.53 17.21
CA LEU A 10 9.37 20.50 17.32
C LEU A 10 8.73 21.32 16.20
N ALA A 11 9.21 22.53 15.95
CA ALA A 11 8.78 23.37 14.84
C ALA A 11 8.99 22.68 13.48
N ALA A 12 10.16 22.06 13.28
CA ALA A 12 10.48 21.30 12.08
C ALA A 12 9.55 20.09 11.88
N TYR A 13 9.14 19.40 12.95
CA TYR A 13 8.17 18.31 12.86
C TYR A 13 6.77 18.84 12.52
N THR A 14 6.33 19.90 13.20
CA THR A 14 5.02 20.51 12.91
C THR A 14 4.93 21.00 11.47
N GLU A 15 5.99 21.60 10.94
CA GLU A 15 6.02 22.05 9.55
C GLU A 15 6.03 20.88 8.56
N ARG A 16 6.84 19.83 8.84
CA ARG A 16 6.99 18.67 7.96
C ARG A 16 5.74 17.82 7.87
N PHE A 17 5.01 17.66 8.96
CA PHE A 17 3.79 16.85 9.04
C PHE A 17 2.51 17.68 8.92
N LYS A 18 2.62 18.94 8.54
CA LYS A 18 1.45 19.80 8.32
C LYS A 18 0.61 19.27 7.16
N GLY A 19 -0.66 18.96 7.45
CA GLY A 19 -1.59 18.42 6.44
C GLY A 19 -1.42 16.92 6.16
N VAL A 20 -0.67 16.20 7.00
CA VAL A 20 -0.56 14.74 6.95
C VAL A 20 -1.48 14.17 8.02
N ASP A 21 -2.58 13.55 7.61
CA ASP A 21 -3.54 12.92 8.51
C ASP A 21 -3.33 11.41 8.62
N ASN A 22 -2.64 10.84 7.64
CA ASN A 22 -2.43 9.40 7.48
C ASN A 22 -0.93 9.08 7.43
N ALA A 23 -0.47 8.18 8.29
CA ALA A 23 0.92 7.76 8.32
C ALA A 23 1.08 6.36 8.93
N LEU A 24 2.27 5.78 8.75
CA LEU A 24 2.61 4.45 9.21
C LEU A 24 3.86 4.50 10.08
N LEU A 25 3.86 3.77 11.19
CA LEU A 25 5.01 3.61 12.09
C LEU A 25 5.78 2.34 11.75
N ILE A 26 7.08 2.48 11.58
CA ILE A 26 8.01 1.39 11.35
C ILE A 26 9.21 1.46 12.30
N ASP A 27 9.84 0.33 12.53
CA ASP A 27 11.19 0.25 13.10
C ASP A 27 12.19 -0.07 11.98
N VAL A 28 13.21 0.74 11.87
CA VAL A 28 14.29 0.58 10.88
C VAL A 28 15.63 0.23 11.53
N ARG A 29 15.60 -0.19 12.79
CA ARG A 29 16.79 -0.55 13.54
C ARG A 29 17.27 -1.95 13.13
N GLY A 30 18.56 -2.11 12.95
CA GLY A 30 19.17 -3.40 12.56
C GLY A 30 19.38 -3.54 11.06
N ILE A 31 18.67 -2.79 10.24
CA ILE A 31 18.77 -2.87 8.78
C ILE A 31 20.18 -2.48 8.31
N ALA A 32 20.77 -3.28 7.43
CA ALA A 32 22.05 -3.00 6.81
C ALA A 32 22.01 -1.66 6.04
N ALA A 33 23.13 -0.93 6.00
CA ALA A 33 23.18 0.41 5.40
C ALA A 33 22.75 0.42 3.92
N ASN A 34 23.14 -0.59 3.16
CA ASN A 34 22.77 -0.72 1.75
C ASN A 34 21.27 -0.96 1.57
N ASP A 35 20.69 -1.81 2.41
CA ASP A 35 19.26 -2.12 2.35
C ASP A 35 18.41 -0.93 2.79
N ASN A 36 18.88 -0.18 3.78
CA ASN A 36 18.22 1.07 4.18
C ASN A 36 18.26 2.12 3.05
N ASN A 37 19.37 2.23 2.32
CA ASN A 37 19.45 3.12 1.17
C ASN A 37 18.53 2.66 0.03
N ASN A 38 18.52 1.36 -0.27
CA ASN A 38 17.64 0.78 -1.28
C ASN A 38 16.17 0.96 -0.93
N LEU A 39 15.81 0.74 0.33
CA LEU A 39 14.47 0.99 0.87
C LEU A 39 14.05 2.45 0.65
N ARG A 40 14.89 3.41 1.08
CA ARG A 40 14.60 4.84 0.93
C ARG A 40 14.49 5.27 -0.52
N LEU A 41 15.39 4.80 -1.39
CA LEU A 41 15.34 5.09 -2.82
C LEU A 41 14.12 4.47 -3.50
N GLY A 42 13.77 3.23 -3.13
CA GLY A 42 12.59 2.54 -3.65
C GLY A 42 11.30 3.27 -3.28
N LEU A 43 11.18 3.67 -2.01
CA LEU A 43 10.02 4.40 -1.50
C LEU A 43 9.94 5.84 -2.04
N ALA A 44 11.07 6.52 -2.19
CA ALA A 44 11.11 7.87 -2.77
C ALA A 44 10.61 7.91 -4.22
N LYS A 45 10.77 6.84 -5.01
CA LYS A 45 10.21 6.73 -6.37
C LYS A 45 8.68 6.74 -6.40
N LYS A 46 8.04 6.44 -5.26
CA LYS A 46 6.58 6.43 -5.07
C LYS A 46 6.12 7.57 -4.17
N ASP A 47 6.93 8.61 -4.03
CA ASP A 47 6.67 9.78 -3.17
C ASP A 47 6.43 9.44 -1.68
N ILE A 48 6.93 8.28 -1.22
CA ILE A 48 6.88 7.88 0.19
C ILE A 48 8.17 8.36 0.87
N ARG A 49 8.00 9.06 1.98
CA ARG A 49 9.10 9.59 2.79
C ARG A 49 9.17 8.90 4.13
N ILE A 50 10.39 8.56 4.57
CA ILE A 50 10.65 8.00 5.89
C ILE A 50 11.42 9.01 6.73
N THR A 51 10.88 9.32 7.89
CA THR A 51 11.53 10.21 8.87
C THR A 51 11.63 9.53 10.22
N VAL A 52 12.85 9.38 10.73
CA VAL A 52 13.07 8.89 12.10
C VAL A 52 12.72 10.02 13.08
N VAL A 53 11.91 9.71 14.05
CA VAL A 53 11.43 10.69 15.02
C VAL A 53 11.79 10.31 16.45
N LYS A 54 11.91 11.33 17.29
CA LYS A 54 12.01 11.12 18.73
C LYS A 54 10.60 11.11 19.33
N ASN A 55 10.17 9.98 19.90
CA ASN A 55 8.79 9.76 20.37
C ASN A 55 8.28 10.88 21.31
N THR A 56 9.13 11.35 22.24
CA THR A 56 8.74 12.42 23.18
C THR A 56 8.48 13.78 22.52
N LEU A 57 9.12 14.06 21.39
CA LEU A 57 8.90 15.28 20.61
C LEU A 57 7.76 15.08 19.61
N ALA A 58 7.67 13.89 19.02
CA ALA A 58 6.57 13.52 18.13
C ALA A 58 5.21 13.61 18.84
N ARG A 59 5.10 13.10 20.08
CA ARG A 59 3.89 13.24 20.90
C ARG A 59 3.44 14.70 21.09
N LYS A 60 4.38 15.61 21.24
CA LYS A 60 4.08 17.05 21.39
C LYS A 60 3.70 17.70 20.06
N ALA A 61 4.34 17.29 18.98
CA ALA A 61 4.07 17.84 17.66
C ALA A 61 2.73 17.37 17.10
N PHE A 62 2.29 16.15 17.45
CA PHE A 62 1.07 15.53 16.93
C PHE A 62 -0.14 15.70 17.82
N ALA A 63 0.01 16.32 19.00
CA ALA A 63 -1.11 16.63 19.88
C ALA A 63 -2.15 17.48 19.12
N GLY A 64 -3.39 17.00 19.03
CA GLY A 64 -4.49 17.66 18.32
C GLY A 64 -4.48 17.47 16.79
N THR A 65 -3.65 16.57 16.24
CA THR A 65 -3.68 16.19 14.83
C THR A 65 -4.19 14.77 14.67
N GLY A 66 -4.59 14.38 13.45
CA GLY A 66 -5.01 12.99 13.14
C GLY A 66 -3.96 11.94 13.49
N LEU A 67 -2.69 12.35 13.61
CA LEU A 67 -1.57 11.47 13.95
C LEU A 67 -1.40 11.23 15.46
N GLU A 68 -2.24 11.82 16.32
CA GLU A 68 -2.12 11.67 17.78
C GLU A 68 -2.19 10.21 18.21
N GLN A 69 -3.06 9.43 17.58
CA GLN A 69 -3.23 8.00 17.88
C GLN A 69 -1.96 7.18 17.57
N LEU A 70 -1.15 7.55 16.57
CA LEU A 70 0.14 6.91 16.31
C LEU A 70 1.11 7.02 17.49
N THR A 71 1.00 8.09 18.28
CA THR A 71 1.92 8.29 19.37
C THR A 71 1.71 7.30 20.53
N THR A 72 0.54 6.70 20.62
CA THR A 72 0.21 5.65 21.60
C THR A 72 0.96 4.36 21.26
N ALA A 73 1.02 4.01 19.98
CA ALA A 73 1.75 2.84 19.48
C ALA A 73 3.27 3.08 19.31
N ALA A 74 3.75 4.31 19.52
CA ALA A 74 5.16 4.67 19.35
C ALA A 74 6.02 4.19 20.54
N ILE A 75 6.34 2.89 20.58
CA ILE A 75 7.19 2.24 21.58
C ILE A 75 8.55 1.91 20.95
N GLY A 76 9.64 2.27 21.64
CA GLY A 76 11.02 2.02 21.17
C GLY A 76 11.44 2.91 19.99
N PRO A 77 12.41 2.48 19.17
CA PRO A 77 12.83 3.21 17.98
C PRO A 77 11.67 3.32 17.00
N THR A 78 11.48 4.49 16.42
CA THR A 78 10.30 4.77 15.60
C THR A 78 10.68 5.66 14.43
N ALA A 79 10.29 5.23 13.24
CA ALA A 79 10.29 6.03 12.05
C ALA A 79 8.86 6.15 11.51
N ILE A 80 8.53 7.30 10.97
CA ILE A 80 7.23 7.57 10.36
C ILE A 80 7.41 7.53 8.84
N ALA A 81 6.61 6.69 8.19
CA ALA A 81 6.47 6.66 6.75
C ALA A 81 5.16 7.35 6.36
N TRP A 82 5.25 8.29 5.43
CA TRP A 82 4.14 9.11 4.97
C TRP A 82 4.37 9.58 3.54
N GLY A 83 3.34 10.04 2.90
CA GLY A 83 3.35 10.44 1.48
C GLY A 83 2.46 9.50 0.66
N ALA A 84 2.77 9.38 -0.64
CA ALA A 84 1.92 8.76 -1.66
C ALA A 84 0.49 9.36 -1.71
N GLU A 85 -0.33 8.86 -2.63
CA GLU A 85 -1.74 9.30 -2.72
C GLU A 85 -2.61 8.70 -1.62
N SER A 86 -2.20 7.53 -1.07
CA SER A 86 -2.93 6.82 -0.02
C SER A 86 -1.99 6.10 0.94
N VAL A 87 -2.34 6.08 2.23
CA VAL A 87 -1.60 5.28 3.22
C VAL A 87 -1.70 3.77 2.93
N VAL A 88 -2.72 3.33 2.20
CA VAL A 88 -2.84 1.94 1.75
C VAL A 88 -1.68 1.56 0.82
N ASP A 89 -1.27 2.47 -0.09
CA ASP A 89 -0.12 2.25 -0.95
C ASP A 89 1.17 2.19 -0.15
N VAL A 90 1.31 3.08 0.85
CA VAL A 90 2.45 3.04 1.79
C VAL A 90 2.50 1.70 2.52
N ALA A 91 1.35 1.19 2.99
CA ALA A 91 1.26 -0.09 3.70
C ALA A 91 1.59 -1.28 2.78
N ARG A 92 1.12 -1.27 1.53
CA ARG A 92 1.44 -2.31 0.53
C ARG A 92 2.95 -2.37 0.27
N GLU A 93 3.55 -1.22 -0.03
CA GLU A 93 4.99 -1.14 -0.29
C GLU A 93 5.84 -1.57 0.90
N LEU A 94 5.51 -1.08 2.08
CA LEU A 94 6.26 -1.44 3.28
C LEU A 94 6.07 -2.92 3.66
N THR A 95 4.91 -3.51 3.40
CA THR A 95 4.69 -4.96 3.57
C THR A 95 5.54 -5.77 2.60
N ASP A 96 5.69 -5.31 1.35
CA ASP A 96 6.56 -5.97 0.37
C ASP A 96 8.04 -5.84 0.71
N TRP A 97 8.46 -4.70 1.29
CA TRP A 97 9.80 -4.51 1.79
C TRP A 97 10.07 -5.32 3.07
N ALA A 98 9.11 -5.44 3.97
CA ALA A 98 9.23 -6.27 5.17
C ALA A 98 9.42 -7.76 4.87
N ARG A 99 8.93 -8.23 3.71
CA ARG A 99 9.22 -9.59 3.24
C ARG A 99 10.66 -9.78 2.74
N LYS A 100 11.32 -8.70 2.31
CA LYS A 100 12.69 -8.73 1.77
C LYS A 100 13.74 -8.44 2.85
N ILE A 101 13.37 -7.67 3.86
CA ILE A 101 14.23 -7.19 4.95
C ILE A 101 13.62 -7.67 6.26
N GLU A 102 14.20 -8.72 6.85
CA GLU A 102 13.69 -9.33 8.10
C GLU A 102 13.71 -8.38 9.29
N ASP A 103 14.64 -7.42 9.32
CA ASP A 103 14.79 -6.44 10.39
C ASP A 103 13.81 -5.25 10.30
N LEU A 104 12.93 -5.20 9.28
CA LEU A 104 11.95 -4.16 9.12
C LEU A 104 10.65 -4.53 9.84
N GLU A 105 10.41 -3.93 11.01
CA GLU A 105 9.18 -4.17 11.77
C GLU A 105 8.12 -3.10 11.49
N LEU A 106 6.90 -3.55 11.19
CA LEU A 106 5.73 -2.71 11.02
C LEU A 106 5.00 -2.60 12.37
N LYS A 107 4.92 -1.40 12.96
CA LYS A 107 4.38 -1.20 14.31
C LYS A 107 2.91 -0.81 14.33
N ALA A 108 2.53 0.18 13.57
CA ALA A 108 1.15 0.64 13.50
C ALA A 108 0.93 1.52 12.26
N ALA A 109 -0.33 1.69 11.89
CA ALA A 109 -0.73 2.65 10.87
C ALA A 109 -1.96 3.43 11.35
N VAL A 110 -2.13 4.66 10.88
CA VAL A 110 -3.36 5.43 11.06
C VAL A 110 -3.93 5.79 9.70
N LEU A 111 -5.20 5.51 9.54
CA LEU A 111 -6.02 5.88 8.39
C LEU A 111 -7.29 6.57 8.89
N ASP A 112 -7.47 7.83 8.51
CA ASP A 112 -8.65 8.65 8.84
C ASP A 112 -9.02 8.65 10.34
N GLY A 113 -7.98 8.61 11.21
CA GLY A 113 -8.13 8.59 12.66
C GLY A 113 -8.33 7.19 13.27
N GLU A 114 -8.41 6.13 12.47
CA GLU A 114 -8.42 4.75 12.97
C GLU A 114 -7.01 4.20 13.11
N LEU A 115 -6.71 3.61 14.26
CA LEU A 115 -5.41 3.01 14.56
C LEU A 115 -5.43 1.51 14.22
N PHE A 116 -4.51 1.10 13.38
CA PHE A 116 -4.22 -0.30 13.04
C PHE A 116 -2.93 -0.70 13.74
N GLU A 117 -3.04 -1.44 14.85
CA GLU A 117 -1.89 -1.83 15.66
C GLU A 117 -1.25 -3.13 15.15
N GLY A 118 0.09 -3.17 15.26
CA GLY A 118 0.90 -4.33 14.96
C GLY A 118 1.03 -4.64 13.45
N GLU A 119 1.82 -5.64 13.18
CA GLU A 119 2.08 -6.10 11.81
C GLU A 119 0.80 -6.61 11.11
N GLU A 120 -0.07 -7.31 11.86
CA GLU A 120 -1.34 -7.80 11.33
C GLU A 120 -2.29 -6.66 10.96
N GLY A 121 -2.33 -5.59 11.76
CA GLY A 121 -3.10 -4.39 11.46
C GLY A 121 -2.65 -3.73 10.17
N VAL A 122 -1.33 -3.58 9.99
CA VAL A 122 -0.75 -3.01 8.76
C VAL A 122 -0.99 -3.93 7.56
N LYS A 123 -0.87 -5.25 7.72
CA LYS A 123 -1.19 -6.22 6.67
C LYS A 123 -2.68 -6.16 6.27
N ARG A 124 -3.59 -6.02 7.23
CA ARG A 124 -5.02 -5.81 6.93
C ARG A 124 -5.22 -4.52 6.15
N LEU A 125 -4.57 -3.43 6.54
CA LEU A 125 -4.63 -2.16 5.83
C LEU A 125 -4.11 -2.29 4.39
N SER A 126 -3.06 -3.06 4.14
CA SER A 126 -2.52 -3.30 2.78
C SER A 126 -3.51 -4.01 1.85
N THR A 127 -4.50 -4.74 2.38
CA THR A 127 -5.55 -5.40 1.58
C THR A 127 -6.71 -4.48 1.23
N PHE A 128 -6.80 -3.30 1.84
CA PHE A 128 -7.86 -2.35 1.55
C PHE A 128 -7.67 -1.77 0.15
N PRO A 129 -8.77 -1.45 -0.54
CA PRO A 129 -8.69 -0.75 -1.82
C PRO A 129 -8.30 0.72 -1.59
N THR A 130 -7.50 1.27 -2.48
CA THR A 130 -7.28 2.71 -2.52
C THR A 130 -8.57 3.45 -2.90
N LYS A 131 -8.64 4.76 -2.68
CA LYS A 131 -9.83 5.56 -3.03
C LYS A 131 -10.22 5.38 -4.49
N GLY A 132 -9.25 5.40 -5.41
CA GLY A 132 -9.49 5.20 -6.83
C GLY A 132 -9.98 3.78 -7.17
N GLU A 133 -9.37 2.75 -6.56
CA GLU A 133 -9.80 1.36 -6.71
C GLU A 133 -11.23 1.13 -6.18
N ALA A 134 -11.56 1.74 -5.03
CA ALA A 134 -12.90 1.65 -4.46
C ALA A 134 -13.94 2.31 -5.37
N GLN A 135 -13.64 3.50 -5.90
CA GLN A 135 -14.52 4.18 -6.86
C GLN A 135 -14.68 3.36 -8.14
N ALA A 136 -13.59 2.82 -8.70
CA ALA A 136 -13.63 1.97 -9.89
C ALA A 136 -14.48 0.72 -9.65
N LYS A 137 -14.36 0.10 -8.47
CA LYS A 137 -15.15 -1.07 -8.09
C LYS A 137 -16.65 -0.77 -8.02
N VAL A 138 -17.03 0.39 -7.48
CA VAL A 138 -18.44 0.83 -7.46
C VAL A 138 -18.97 1.02 -8.88
N VAL A 139 -18.22 1.71 -9.74
CA VAL A 139 -18.60 1.89 -11.17
C VAL A 139 -18.71 0.54 -11.86
N GLN A 140 -17.78 -0.37 -11.63
CA GLN A 140 -17.82 -1.72 -12.20
C GLN A 140 -19.06 -2.50 -11.75
N LEU A 141 -19.48 -2.36 -10.49
CA LEU A 141 -20.70 -3.02 -10.00
C LEU A 141 -21.95 -2.50 -10.71
N PHE A 142 -22.04 -1.20 -11.00
CA PHE A 142 -23.15 -0.64 -11.78
C PHE A 142 -23.15 -1.08 -13.24
N LEU A 143 -21.98 -1.28 -13.83
CA LEU A 143 -21.83 -1.71 -15.22
C LEU A 143 -21.92 -3.24 -15.40
N SER A 144 -21.70 -4.01 -14.32
CA SER A 144 -21.62 -5.47 -14.41
C SER A 144 -22.88 -6.15 -14.97
N PRO A 145 -24.13 -5.73 -14.63
CA PRO A 145 -25.32 -6.33 -15.23
C PRO A 145 -25.37 -6.17 -16.76
N ALA A 146 -25.07 -4.95 -17.24
CA ALA A 146 -25.05 -4.68 -18.68
C ALA A 146 -23.93 -5.46 -19.40
N SER A 147 -22.75 -5.51 -18.79
CA SER A 147 -21.59 -6.26 -19.30
C SER A 147 -21.88 -7.76 -19.35
N ASN A 148 -22.56 -8.32 -18.35
CA ASN A 148 -22.95 -9.74 -18.32
C ASN A 148 -23.96 -10.08 -19.43
N VAL A 149 -24.96 -9.22 -19.67
CA VAL A 149 -25.91 -9.40 -20.75
C VAL A 149 -25.22 -9.38 -22.12
N VAL A 150 -24.35 -8.40 -22.36
CA VAL A 150 -23.56 -8.33 -23.61
C VAL A 150 -22.61 -9.50 -23.73
N GLY A 151 -22.00 -9.95 -22.65
CA GLY A 151 -21.15 -11.14 -22.59
C GLY A 151 -21.93 -12.41 -22.99
N ALA A 152 -23.10 -12.62 -22.40
CA ALA A 152 -23.96 -13.74 -22.69
C ALA A 152 -24.43 -13.73 -24.16
N ALA A 153 -24.75 -12.57 -24.73
CA ALA A 153 -25.12 -12.44 -26.14
C ALA A 153 -23.97 -12.72 -27.11
N LYS A 154 -22.73 -12.41 -26.74
CA LYS A 154 -21.54 -12.66 -27.55
C LYS A 154 -20.94 -14.06 -27.36
N ALA A 155 -21.20 -14.71 -26.23
CA ALA A 155 -20.59 -16.00 -25.88
C ALA A 155 -20.76 -17.08 -26.94
N PRO A 156 -21.95 -17.31 -27.53
CA PRO A 156 -22.12 -18.35 -28.58
C PRO A 156 -21.22 -18.11 -29.81
N GLY A 157 -21.14 -16.82 -30.25
CA GLY A 157 -20.30 -16.47 -31.41
C GLY A 157 -18.80 -16.62 -31.12
N SER A 158 -18.35 -16.22 -29.93
CA SER A 158 -16.94 -16.33 -29.54
C SER A 158 -16.52 -17.80 -29.34
N ASN A 159 -17.41 -18.66 -28.86
CA ASN A 159 -17.14 -20.08 -28.70
C ASN A 159 -16.98 -20.78 -30.08
N ILE A 160 -17.86 -20.43 -31.03
CA ILE A 160 -17.75 -20.97 -32.41
C ILE A 160 -16.45 -20.52 -33.07
N LEU A 161 -16.10 -19.21 -32.93
CA LEU A 161 -14.84 -18.69 -33.46
C LEU A 161 -13.62 -19.34 -32.80
N GLY A 162 -13.69 -19.60 -31.50
CA GLY A 162 -12.63 -20.31 -30.76
C GLY A 162 -12.42 -21.75 -31.30
N ILE A 163 -13.50 -22.48 -31.52
CA ILE A 163 -13.44 -23.83 -32.08
C ILE A 163 -12.87 -23.82 -33.52
N ILE A 164 -13.29 -22.87 -34.34
CA ILE A 164 -12.78 -22.74 -35.70
C ILE A 164 -11.28 -22.46 -35.72
N LYS A 165 -10.83 -21.54 -34.86
CA LYS A 165 -9.37 -21.24 -34.70
C LYS A 165 -8.59 -22.45 -34.21
N GLU A 166 -9.10 -23.16 -33.24
CA GLU A 166 -8.44 -24.37 -32.73
C GLU A 166 -8.33 -25.46 -33.80
N LEU A 167 -9.39 -25.64 -34.63
CA LEU A 167 -9.36 -26.54 -35.75
C LEU A 167 -8.33 -26.09 -36.81
N GLN A 168 -8.25 -24.81 -37.09
CA GLN A 168 -7.27 -24.27 -38.03
C GLN A 168 -5.84 -24.50 -37.51
N ASP A 169 -5.58 -24.21 -36.24
CA ASP A 169 -4.25 -24.41 -35.63
C ASP A 169 -3.81 -25.86 -35.61
N ARG A 170 -4.77 -26.80 -35.40
CA ARG A 170 -4.49 -28.25 -35.48
C ARG A 170 -4.18 -28.71 -36.90
N LEU A 171 -4.94 -28.22 -37.89
CA LEU A 171 -4.68 -28.50 -39.28
C LEU A 171 -3.31 -27.97 -39.74
N GLU A 172 -2.94 -26.78 -39.33
CA GLU A 172 -1.61 -26.21 -39.64
C GLU A 172 -0.47 -27.02 -38.99
N LYS A 173 -0.72 -27.62 -37.81
CA LYS A 173 0.24 -28.51 -37.14
C LYS A 173 0.25 -29.95 -37.71
N GLY A 174 -0.60 -30.26 -38.71
CA GLY A 174 -0.67 -31.56 -39.33
C GLY A 174 -1.33 -32.65 -38.47
N GLU A 175 -2.09 -32.27 -37.46
CA GLU A 175 -2.85 -33.21 -36.62
C GLU A 175 -4.12 -33.67 -37.34
N THR A 176 -4.38 -34.99 -37.35
CA THR A 176 -5.61 -35.56 -37.89
C THR A 176 -6.79 -35.34 -36.96
N ILE A 177 -7.82 -34.66 -37.41
CA ILE A 177 -9.05 -34.42 -36.65
C ILE A 177 -9.88 -35.70 -36.68
N THR A 178 -9.91 -36.45 -35.59
CA THR A 178 -10.80 -37.61 -35.43
C THR A 178 -12.20 -37.15 -35.00
N LYS A 179 -13.23 -37.70 -35.61
CA LYS A 179 -14.61 -37.45 -35.23
C LYS A 179 -14.84 -37.98 -33.82
N ALA A 180 -15.25 -37.10 -32.90
CA ALA A 180 -15.74 -37.53 -31.59
C ALA A 180 -17.02 -38.35 -31.80
N GLY A 181 -17.03 -39.59 -31.32
CA GLY A 181 -18.18 -40.48 -31.35
C GLY A 181 -19.32 -40.02 -30.46
#